data_3691777ea4d226ad5b0460ce2a632d3d
#
_entry.id   3691777ea4d226ad5b0460ce2a632d3d
#
_cell.length_a   1.000
_cell.length_b   1.000
_cell.length_c   1.000
_cell.angle_alpha   90.00
_cell.angle_beta   90.00
_cell.angle_gamma   90.00
#
_symmetry.space_group_name_H-M   'P 1'
#
loop_
_entity.id
_entity.type
_entity.pdbx_description
1 polymer ?
#
loop_
_entity_poly.entity_id
_entity_poly.type
_entity_poly.pdbx_seq_one_letter_code
_entity_poly.pdbx_strand_id
1 'polypeptide(L)'
;MASFLLEVGTEELPASFIVDALRQWQERIPKNLDEHQLTTSKVSVYGTPRRLAVLIEGLPTQQSDRSLEIKGPAVGSAFVNGDPQGEPTKALLGFAKSKGIDLQDILIKETDKGAFVFANQQIIGRETADILQELAPSWITGLEGKRLMRWGHGDLKFPRPIRWLVSLFNSKLLPIALENVQSDRLSQGHRVLHPRSVVIDTAKDYVETLREAFVLVDGKERQKHILTQIHSIVELFGGKAEISEDLLEEVTYLVEFPTAVIGEFER
;
A
#
# COMPACT_ATOMS: atom_id res chain seq x y z
N MET A 1 -6.08 9.94 13.21
CA MET A 1 -5.59 8.81 12.41
C MET A 1 -5.95 9.06 10.96
N ALA A 2 -5.02 8.80 10.04
CA ALA A 2 -5.16 9.08 8.62
C ALA A 2 -5.57 7.83 7.82
N SER A 3 -5.99 8.05 6.57
CA SER A 3 -6.28 7.01 5.59
C SER A 3 -5.47 7.27 4.33
N PHE A 4 -5.03 6.21 3.68
CA PHE A 4 -4.35 6.27 2.39
C PHE A 4 -5.08 5.42 1.36
N LEU A 5 -5.28 5.97 0.19
CA LEU A 5 -5.82 5.30 -0.97
C LEU A 5 -4.77 5.29 -2.08
N LEU A 6 -4.57 4.12 -2.69
CA LEU A 6 -3.88 3.96 -3.97
C LEU A 6 -4.79 3.16 -4.89
N GLU A 7 -5.11 3.70 -6.08
CA GLU A 7 -5.78 2.98 -7.16
C GLU A 7 -4.88 2.98 -8.39
N VAL A 8 -4.76 1.83 -9.02
CA VAL A 8 -4.09 1.62 -10.31
C VAL A 8 -5.15 1.24 -11.32
N GLY A 9 -5.50 2.18 -12.18
CA GLY A 9 -6.48 1.96 -13.25
C GLY A 9 -5.83 1.48 -14.53
N THR A 10 -6.43 0.47 -15.16
CA THR A 10 -5.85 -0.23 -16.31
C THR A 10 -6.88 -0.50 -17.40
N GLU A 11 -6.42 -1.01 -18.54
CA GLU A 11 -7.27 -1.81 -19.41
C GLU A 11 -7.56 -3.17 -18.75
N GLU A 12 -8.49 -3.96 -19.32
CA GLU A 12 -9.03 -5.16 -18.67
C GLU A 12 -7.97 -6.20 -18.28
N LEU A 13 -7.78 -6.36 -16.99
CA LEU A 13 -6.86 -7.33 -16.38
C LEU A 13 -7.44 -8.76 -16.46
N PRO A 14 -6.61 -9.78 -16.64
CA PRO A 14 -7.03 -11.15 -16.47
C PRO A 14 -7.48 -11.45 -15.03
N ALA A 15 -8.60 -12.15 -14.84
CA ALA A 15 -9.13 -12.48 -13.51
C ALA A 15 -8.07 -13.16 -12.61
N SER A 16 -7.33 -14.12 -13.13
CA SER A 16 -6.27 -14.81 -12.39
C SER A 16 -5.15 -13.87 -11.92
N PHE A 17 -4.82 -12.83 -12.72
CA PHE A 17 -3.83 -11.85 -12.30
C PHE A 17 -4.37 -10.97 -11.17
N ILE A 18 -5.66 -10.60 -11.21
CA ILE A 18 -6.28 -9.80 -10.15
C ILE A 18 -6.18 -10.55 -8.81
N VAL A 19 -6.60 -11.82 -8.78
CA VAL A 19 -6.54 -12.67 -7.57
C VAL A 19 -5.11 -12.74 -7.00
N ASP A 20 -4.12 -13.03 -7.87
CA ASP A 20 -2.72 -13.10 -7.47
C ASP A 20 -2.18 -11.75 -6.97
N ALA A 21 -2.52 -10.64 -7.64
CA ALA A 21 -2.08 -9.30 -7.26
C ALA A 21 -2.66 -8.86 -5.91
N LEU A 22 -3.95 -9.14 -5.66
CA LEU A 22 -4.58 -8.84 -4.37
C LEU A 22 -3.92 -9.61 -3.24
N ARG A 23 -3.61 -10.90 -3.44
CA ARG A 23 -2.87 -11.71 -2.46
C ARG A 23 -1.49 -11.14 -2.18
N GLN A 24 -0.71 -10.77 -3.23
CA GLN A 24 0.60 -10.16 -3.07
C GLN A 24 0.53 -8.84 -2.29
N TRP A 25 -0.47 -8.02 -2.54
CA TRP A 25 -0.66 -6.77 -1.80
C TRP A 25 -1.07 -7.01 -0.35
N GLN A 26 -1.95 -7.98 -0.08
CA GLN A 26 -2.35 -8.36 1.29
C GLN A 26 -1.18 -8.80 2.15
N GLU A 27 -0.17 -9.46 1.56
CA GLU A 27 1.03 -9.93 2.25
C GLU A 27 2.10 -8.84 2.36
N ARG A 28 2.37 -8.14 1.26
CA ARG A 28 3.48 -7.19 1.13
C ARG A 28 3.24 -5.87 1.83
N ILE A 29 2.05 -5.28 1.66
CA ILE A 29 1.77 -3.93 2.15
C ILE A 29 1.84 -3.85 3.68
N PRO A 30 1.17 -4.74 4.46
CA PRO A 30 1.29 -4.72 5.91
C PRO A 30 2.75 -4.88 6.39
N LYS A 31 3.51 -5.77 5.74
CA LYS A 31 4.92 -6.00 6.06
C LYS A 31 5.76 -4.73 5.82
N ASN A 32 5.59 -4.05 4.68
CA ASN A 32 6.32 -2.82 4.41
C ASN A 32 5.94 -1.69 5.39
N LEU A 33 4.67 -1.60 5.78
CA LEU A 33 4.24 -0.62 6.79
C LEU A 33 4.90 -0.90 8.15
N ASP A 34 4.96 -2.16 8.56
CA ASP A 34 5.61 -2.58 9.80
C ASP A 34 7.11 -2.31 9.80
N GLU A 35 7.81 -2.64 8.70
CA GLU A 35 9.23 -2.33 8.50
C GLU A 35 9.52 -0.82 8.63
N HIS A 36 8.56 0.03 8.26
CA HIS A 36 8.62 1.48 8.42
C HIS A 36 7.93 1.98 9.70
N GLN A 37 7.58 1.07 10.62
CA GLN A 37 6.96 1.41 11.92
C GLN A 37 5.68 2.24 11.79
N LEU A 38 4.92 1.99 10.73
CA LEU A 38 3.61 2.56 10.50
C LEU A 38 2.52 1.59 10.94
N THR A 39 2.03 1.78 12.15
CA THR A 39 0.88 0.99 12.64
C THR A 39 -0.38 1.38 11.86
N THR A 40 -1.22 0.40 11.58
CA THR A 40 -2.49 0.61 10.88
C THR A 40 -3.60 -0.22 11.52
N SER A 41 -4.84 0.24 11.41
CA SER A 41 -6.00 -0.49 11.90
C SER A 41 -6.53 -1.49 10.87
N LYS A 42 -6.41 -1.17 9.59
CA LYS A 42 -6.95 -2.01 8.52
C LYS A 42 -6.26 -1.73 7.18
N VAL A 43 -5.95 -2.81 6.46
CA VAL A 43 -5.53 -2.78 5.06
C VAL A 43 -6.56 -3.55 4.24
N SER A 44 -7.25 -2.86 3.35
CA SER A 44 -8.26 -3.46 2.45
C SER A 44 -7.75 -3.37 1.02
N VAL A 45 -7.76 -4.49 0.30
CA VAL A 45 -7.39 -4.54 -1.12
C VAL A 45 -8.61 -4.86 -1.96
N TYR A 46 -8.72 -4.19 -3.09
CA TYR A 46 -9.84 -4.28 -4.01
C TYR A 46 -9.36 -4.51 -5.43
N GLY A 47 -10.12 -5.26 -6.19
CA GLY A 47 -9.81 -5.53 -7.60
C GLY A 47 -11.05 -5.70 -8.45
N THR A 48 -11.01 -5.10 -9.63
CA THR A 48 -11.99 -5.27 -10.70
C THR A 48 -11.24 -5.53 -12.02
N PRO A 49 -11.92 -5.88 -13.12
CA PRO A 49 -11.23 -6.02 -14.41
C PRO A 49 -10.37 -4.82 -14.79
N ARG A 50 -10.71 -3.62 -14.34
CA ARG A 50 -10.05 -2.38 -14.78
C ARG A 50 -9.26 -1.66 -13.71
N ARG A 51 -9.14 -2.22 -12.48
CA ARG A 51 -8.38 -1.58 -11.41
C ARG A 51 -7.94 -2.53 -10.32
N LEU A 52 -6.85 -2.16 -9.68
CA LEU A 52 -6.43 -2.67 -8.38
C LEU A 52 -6.38 -1.48 -7.43
N ALA A 53 -6.86 -1.65 -6.21
CA ALA A 53 -6.78 -0.59 -5.21
C ALA A 53 -6.44 -1.12 -3.82
N VAL A 54 -5.81 -0.29 -3.01
CA VAL A 54 -5.62 -0.51 -1.58
C VAL A 54 -6.09 0.71 -0.81
N LEU A 55 -6.89 0.46 0.21
CA LEU A 55 -7.30 1.44 1.21
C LEU A 55 -6.70 1.04 2.55
N ILE A 56 -5.87 1.92 3.12
CA ILE A 56 -5.23 1.74 4.42
C ILE A 56 -5.85 2.74 5.39
N GLU A 57 -6.31 2.25 6.53
CA GLU A 57 -6.97 3.06 7.55
C GLU A 57 -6.22 3.01 8.88
N GLY A 58 -6.34 4.06 9.67
CA GLY A 58 -5.76 4.10 11.01
C GLY A 58 -4.27 4.42 11.04
N LEU A 59 -3.72 4.97 9.96
CA LEU A 59 -2.32 5.39 9.90
C LEU A 59 -2.05 6.57 10.84
N PRO A 60 -0.88 6.64 11.51
CA PRO A 60 -0.40 7.88 12.11
C PRO A 60 -0.09 8.89 10.99
N THR A 61 -0.07 10.17 11.29
CA THR A 61 0.37 11.21 10.34
C THR A 61 1.89 11.29 10.22
N GLN A 62 2.57 10.84 11.26
CA GLN A 62 4.02 10.82 11.39
C GLN A 62 4.45 9.58 12.15
N GLN A 63 5.63 9.03 11.86
CA GLN A 63 6.27 8.02 12.70
C GLN A 63 6.53 8.57 14.10
N SER A 64 6.48 7.70 15.10
CA SER A 64 6.93 8.08 16.45
C SER A 64 8.42 8.39 16.47
N ASP A 65 8.79 9.44 17.18
CA ASP A 65 10.19 9.69 17.49
C ASP A 65 10.75 8.52 18.28
N ARG A 66 12.01 8.21 18.05
CA ARG A 66 12.69 7.12 18.74
C ARG A 66 14.09 7.52 19.19
N SER A 67 14.50 6.95 20.30
CA SER A 67 15.87 7.05 20.78
C SER A 67 16.61 5.77 20.44
N LEU A 68 17.73 5.90 19.75
CA LEU A 68 18.61 4.77 19.42
C LEU A 68 19.90 4.93 20.23
N GLU A 69 20.18 3.94 21.09
CA GLU A 69 21.48 3.87 21.75
C GLU A 69 22.55 3.47 20.72
N ILE A 70 23.52 4.33 20.52
CA ILE A 70 24.63 4.09 19.60
C ILE A 70 25.94 3.95 20.38
N LYS A 71 26.73 2.97 19.96
CA LYS A 71 28.06 2.73 20.50
C LYS A 71 29.09 3.63 19.81
N GLY A 72 29.84 4.37 20.60
CA GLY A 72 30.92 5.24 20.17
C GLY A 72 32.32 4.60 20.37
N PRO A 73 33.37 5.44 20.42
CA PRO A 73 34.72 5.00 20.61
C PRO A 73 34.94 4.39 22.00
N ALA A 74 35.99 3.58 22.14
CA ALA A 74 36.42 3.09 23.45
C ALA A 74 36.89 4.26 24.32
N VAL A 75 36.65 4.17 25.64
CA VAL A 75 36.99 5.23 26.62
C VAL A 75 38.46 5.67 26.49
N GLY A 76 39.40 4.70 26.32
CA GLY A 76 40.80 4.97 26.14
C GLY A 76 41.15 5.80 24.87
N SER A 77 40.23 5.84 23.89
CA SER A 77 40.38 6.66 22.66
C SER A 77 39.50 7.90 22.71
N ALA A 78 38.46 7.90 23.54
CA ALA A 78 37.47 8.97 23.65
C ALA A 78 37.97 10.14 24.52
N PHE A 79 38.74 9.84 25.54
CA PHE A 79 39.23 10.83 26.51
C PHE A 79 40.76 10.85 26.57
N VAL A 80 41.33 12.00 26.87
CA VAL A 80 42.80 12.15 27.07
C VAL A 80 43.22 11.25 28.24
N ASN A 81 44.27 10.49 28.05
CA ASN A 81 44.79 9.48 28.98
C ASN A 81 43.80 8.39 29.37
N GLY A 82 42.68 8.24 28.65
CA GLY A 82 41.64 7.29 28.97
C GLY A 82 40.81 7.62 30.23
N ASP A 83 40.93 8.83 30.75
CA ASP A 83 40.23 9.29 31.91
C ASP A 83 38.84 9.86 31.53
N PRO A 84 37.76 9.22 31.95
CA PRO A 84 36.39 9.72 31.67
C PRO A 84 36.08 11.16 32.16
N GLN A 85 36.87 11.68 33.08
CA GLN A 85 36.78 13.04 33.56
C GLN A 85 37.72 14.00 32.81
N GLY A 86 38.53 13.46 31.90
CA GLY A 86 39.52 14.20 31.12
C GLY A 86 38.88 14.93 29.92
N GLU A 87 39.71 15.65 29.17
CA GLU A 87 39.26 16.34 27.98
C GLU A 87 38.88 15.35 26.85
N PRO A 88 37.79 15.67 26.09
CA PRO A 88 37.40 14.87 24.95
C PRO A 88 38.39 14.92 23.81
N THR A 89 38.75 13.79 23.27
CA THR A 89 39.66 13.69 22.10
C THR A 89 38.93 14.06 20.80
N LYS A 90 39.72 14.23 19.72
CA LYS A 90 39.14 14.42 18.37
C LYS A 90 38.22 13.26 17.94
N ALA A 91 38.46 12.04 18.42
CA ALA A 91 37.61 10.88 18.12
C ALA A 91 36.21 11.03 18.76
N LEU A 92 36.15 11.46 20.02
CA LEU A 92 34.88 11.69 20.71
C LEU A 92 34.14 12.89 20.12
N LEU A 93 34.82 13.99 19.86
CA LEU A 93 34.24 15.20 19.25
C LEU A 93 33.70 14.90 17.84
N GLY A 94 34.44 14.11 17.03
CA GLY A 94 34.00 13.65 15.72
C GLY A 94 32.77 12.76 15.78
N PHE A 95 32.72 11.84 16.72
CA PHE A 95 31.55 10.98 16.97
C PHE A 95 30.32 11.83 17.36
N ALA A 96 30.44 12.69 18.37
CA ALA A 96 29.35 13.56 18.82
C ALA A 96 28.82 14.45 17.69
N LYS A 97 29.72 15.12 16.95
CA LYS A 97 29.35 15.96 15.80
C LYS A 97 28.66 15.19 14.68
N SER A 98 29.17 14.01 14.32
CA SER A 98 28.62 13.20 13.21
C SER A 98 27.25 12.62 13.53
N LYS A 99 26.91 12.48 14.81
CA LYS A 99 25.64 11.91 15.29
C LYS A 99 24.68 12.94 15.87
N GLY A 100 25.08 14.21 15.92
CA GLY A 100 24.26 15.30 16.45
C GLY A 100 24.00 15.15 17.97
N ILE A 101 24.99 14.68 18.74
CA ILE A 101 24.88 14.39 20.16
C ILE A 101 25.61 15.46 20.96
N ASP A 102 25.01 15.90 22.06
CA ASP A 102 25.72 16.73 23.03
C ASP A 102 26.66 15.87 23.87
N LEU A 103 27.86 16.38 24.19
CA LEU A 103 28.83 15.70 25.04
C LEU A 103 28.30 15.42 26.46
N GLN A 104 27.29 16.17 26.91
CA GLN A 104 26.65 15.98 28.19
C GLN A 104 25.73 14.74 28.24
N ASP A 105 25.27 14.28 27.09
CA ASP A 105 24.38 13.10 26.95
C ASP A 105 25.13 11.79 26.75
N ILE A 106 26.45 11.82 26.90
CA ILE A 106 27.29 10.65 26.72
C ILE A 106 27.29 9.79 27.97
N LEU A 107 27.10 8.49 27.80
CA LEU A 107 27.15 7.46 28.83
C LEU A 107 28.37 6.56 28.60
N ILE A 108 29.02 6.14 29.69
CA ILE A 108 30.07 5.14 29.63
C ILE A 108 29.50 3.81 30.11
N LYS A 109 29.66 2.76 29.30
CA LYS A 109 29.24 1.41 29.65
C LYS A 109 30.39 0.42 29.47
N GLU A 110 30.49 -0.49 30.44
CA GLU A 110 31.37 -1.64 30.33
C GLU A 110 30.74 -2.69 29.39
N THR A 111 31.59 -3.25 28.55
CA THR A 111 31.24 -4.34 27.64
C THR A 111 32.31 -5.43 27.75
N ASP A 112 32.05 -6.60 27.19
CA ASP A 112 33.04 -7.73 27.15
C ASP A 112 34.38 -7.35 26.50
N LYS A 113 34.38 -6.22 25.74
CA LYS A 113 35.58 -5.71 25.04
C LYS A 113 36.16 -4.43 25.71
N GLY A 114 35.74 -4.13 26.95
CA GLY A 114 36.17 -2.96 27.72
C GLY A 114 35.12 -1.85 27.74
N ALA A 115 35.48 -0.70 28.33
CA ALA A 115 34.63 0.46 28.47
C ALA A 115 34.50 1.24 27.15
N PHE A 116 33.28 1.54 26.77
CA PHE A 116 32.94 2.32 25.56
C PHE A 116 32.03 3.47 25.90
N VAL A 117 32.11 4.49 25.08
CA VAL A 117 31.14 5.60 25.05
C VAL A 117 29.86 5.11 24.37
N PHE A 118 28.72 5.46 24.96
CA PHE A 118 27.40 5.28 24.38
C PHE A 118 26.66 6.62 24.41
N ALA A 119 25.75 6.80 23.49
CA ALA A 119 24.89 7.96 23.50
C ALA A 119 23.51 7.61 22.90
N ASN A 120 22.49 8.34 23.33
CA ASN A 120 21.14 8.22 22.81
C ASN A 120 20.96 9.23 21.69
N GLN A 121 20.92 8.74 20.44
CA GLN A 121 20.57 9.55 19.29
C GLN A 121 19.07 9.65 19.15
N GLN A 122 18.52 10.85 19.17
CA GLN A 122 17.11 11.10 18.86
C GLN A 122 16.92 11.02 17.33
N ILE A 123 16.01 10.17 16.90
CA ILE A 123 15.61 10.04 15.50
C ILE A 123 14.19 10.59 15.42
N ILE A 124 14.03 11.73 14.76
CA ILE A 124 12.71 12.32 14.52
C ILE A 124 11.98 11.45 13.49
N GLY A 125 10.74 11.11 13.80
CA GLY A 125 9.87 10.34 12.91
C GLY A 125 9.61 11.11 11.62
N ARG A 126 9.57 10.36 10.50
CA ARG A 126 9.23 10.91 9.18
C ARG A 126 7.72 11.08 9.04
N GLU A 127 7.30 12.02 8.21
CA GLU A 127 5.90 12.14 7.78
C GLU A 127 5.45 10.86 7.07
N THR A 128 4.27 10.35 7.44
CA THR A 128 3.72 9.12 6.83
C THR A 128 3.47 9.31 5.35
N ALA A 129 3.07 10.50 4.92
CA ALA A 129 2.86 10.83 3.51
C ALA A 129 4.13 10.62 2.67
N ASP A 130 5.29 11.07 3.16
CA ASP A 130 6.57 10.93 2.45
C ASP A 130 6.96 9.45 2.32
N ILE A 131 6.75 8.67 3.37
CA ILE A 131 7.03 7.22 3.36
C ILE A 131 6.12 6.50 2.36
N LEU A 132 4.83 6.81 2.35
CA LEU A 132 3.88 6.21 1.42
C LEU A 132 4.17 6.60 -0.03
N GLN A 133 4.62 7.83 -0.27
CA GLN A 133 5.04 8.28 -1.60
C GLN A 133 6.24 7.49 -2.14
N GLU A 134 7.16 7.10 -1.26
CA GLU A 134 8.29 6.25 -1.61
C GLU A 134 7.90 4.78 -1.82
N LEU A 135 7.00 4.25 -0.99
CA LEU A 135 6.61 2.83 -1.01
C LEU A 135 5.63 2.48 -2.13
N ALA A 136 4.62 3.33 -2.37
CA ALA A 136 3.51 2.99 -3.24
C ALA A 136 3.91 2.62 -4.68
N PRO A 137 4.90 3.27 -5.33
CA PRO A 137 5.38 2.83 -6.63
C PRO A 137 5.90 1.38 -6.62
N SER A 138 6.59 0.98 -5.55
CA SER A 138 7.14 -0.36 -5.42
C SER A 138 6.06 -1.44 -5.26
N TRP A 139 4.92 -1.10 -4.69
CA TRP A 139 3.79 -2.03 -4.59
C TRP A 139 3.22 -2.36 -5.96
N ILE A 140 3.24 -1.41 -6.89
CA ILE A 140 2.75 -1.59 -8.26
C ILE A 140 3.80 -2.31 -9.10
N THR A 141 5.02 -1.78 -9.14
CA THR A 141 6.10 -2.30 -9.99
C THR A 141 6.60 -3.69 -9.55
N GLY A 142 6.43 -4.01 -8.28
CA GLY A 142 6.81 -5.30 -7.71
C GLY A 142 5.74 -6.39 -7.83
N LEU A 143 4.59 -6.14 -8.50
CA LEU A 143 3.61 -7.19 -8.76
C LEU A 143 4.16 -8.19 -9.77
N GLU A 144 4.07 -9.46 -9.43
CA GLU A 144 4.49 -10.57 -10.27
C GLU A 144 3.29 -11.21 -10.98
N GLY A 145 3.51 -11.72 -12.19
CA GLY A 145 2.49 -12.38 -12.99
C GLY A 145 3.07 -13.10 -14.19
N LYS A 146 2.32 -14.04 -14.76
CA LYS A 146 2.78 -14.93 -15.83
C LYS A 146 2.98 -14.24 -17.20
N ARG A 147 2.26 -13.15 -17.46
CA ARG A 147 2.20 -12.51 -18.79
C ARG A 147 2.28 -10.98 -18.63
N LEU A 148 3.43 -10.50 -18.15
CA LEU A 148 3.72 -9.08 -18.06
C LEU A 148 4.32 -8.59 -19.38
N MET A 149 3.88 -7.45 -19.86
CA MET A 149 4.34 -6.82 -21.10
C MET A 149 4.76 -5.37 -20.84
N ARG A 150 5.70 -4.86 -21.61
CA ARG A 150 6.02 -3.44 -21.64
C ARG A 150 5.00 -2.69 -22.47
N TRP A 151 4.64 -1.49 -22.02
CA TRP A 151 3.65 -0.65 -22.68
C TRP A 151 4.24 0.74 -22.96
N GLY A 152 4.06 1.22 -24.18
CA GLY A 152 4.63 2.51 -24.59
C GLY A 152 6.16 2.45 -24.75
N HIS A 153 6.82 3.49 -24.26
CA HIS A 153 8.28 3.66 -24.37
C HIS A 153 9.05 3.35 -23.07
N GLY A 154 8.33 2.99 -22.02
CA GLY A 154 8.90 2.72 -20.69
C GLY A 154 9.39 1.27 -20.49
N ASP A 155 9.94 1.02 -19.32
CA ASP A 155 10.44 -0.30 -18.91
C ASP A 155 9.47 -1.04 -17.99
N LEU A 156 8.42 -0.38 -17.51
CA LEU A 156 7.42 -0.97 -16.62
C LEU A 156 6.71 -2.15 -17.32
N LYS A 157 6.74 -3.29 -16.66
CA LYS A 157 6.00 -4.48 -17.11
C LYS A 157 4.74 -4.63 -16.29
N PHE A 158 3.59 -4.66 -16.98
CA PHE A 158 2.29 -4.87 -16.37
C PHE A 158 1.40 -5.70 -17.33
N PRO A 159 0.36 -6.43 -16.86
CA PRO A 159 -0.44 -7.28 -17.76
C PRO A 159 -1.23 -6.49 -18.80
N ARG A 160 -1.59 -5.25 -18.47
CA ARG A 160 -2.31 -4.31 -19.35
C ARG A 160 -1.78 -2.89 -19.14
N PRO A 161 -1.97 -1.97 -20.10
CA PRO A 161 -1.57 -0.58 -19.94
C PRO A 161 -2.20 0.05 -18.70
N ILE A 162 -1.38 0.73 -17.89
CA ILE A 162 -1.88 1.57 -16.80
C ILE A 162 -2.39 2.88 -17.43
N ARG A 163 -3.61 3.28 -17.10
CA ARG A 163 -4.31 4.41 -17.70
C ARG A 163 -4.46 5.60 -16.77
N TRP A 164 -4.62 5.33 -15.47
CA TRP A 164 -4.73 6.37 -14.45
C TRP A 164 -4.21 5.86 -13.11
N LEU A 165 -3.90 6.78 -12.21
CA LEU A 165 -3.56 6.51 -10.82
C LEU A 165 -4.39 7.44 -9.93
N VAL A 166 -4.95 6.89 -8.84
CA VAL A 166 -5.48 7.72 -7.74
C VAL A 166 -4.60 7.49 -6.53
N SER A 167 -4.14 8.58 -5.91
CA SER A 167 -3.36 8.49 -4.67
C SER A 167 -3.71 9.63 -3.74
N LEU A 168 -4.34 9.29 -2.61
CA LEU A 168 -4.82 10.26 -1.62
C LEU A 168 -4.34 9.88 -0.22
N PHE A 169 -3.83 10.87 0.51
CA PHE A 169 -3.62 10.78 1.95
C PHE A 169 -4.68 11.66 2.65
N ASN A 170 -5.69 11.03 3.24
CA ASN A 170 -6.96 11.65 3.62
C ASN A 170 -7.65 12.29 2.40
N SER A 171 -7.75 13.63 2.38
CA SER A 171 -8.28 14.42 1.25
C SER A 171 -7.19 15.06 0.39
N LYS A 172 -5.91 14.89 0.76
CA LYS A 172 -4.79 15.50 0.04
C LYS A 172 -4.28 14.56 -1.05
N LEU A 173 -4.05 15.09 -2.23
CA LEU A 173 -3.36 14.38 -3.30
C LEU A 173 -1.93 14.04 -2.84
N LEU A 174 -1.56 12.77 -2.93
CA LEU A 174 -0.20 12.31 -2.71
C LEU A 174 0.45 12.06 -4.07
N PRO A 175 1.44 12.89 -4.49
CA PRO A 175 2.03 12.77 -5.81
C PRO A 175 2.80 11.46 -5.98
N ILE A 176 2.35 10.63 -6.92
CA ILE A 176 3.03 9.41 -7.35
C ILE A 176 3.09 9.43 -8.87
N ALA A 177 4.20 9.01 -9.44
CA ALA A 177 4.37 8.89 -10.87
C ALA A 177 4.88 7.48 -11.22
N LEU A 178 4.29 6.90 -12.25
CA LEU A 178 4.77 5.68 -12.90
C LEU A 178 4.94 5.99 -14.39
N GLU A 179 6.19 6.13 -14.81
CA GLU A 179 6.51 6.53 -16.18
C GLU A 179 5.76 7.82 -16.60
N ASN A 180 4.80 7.70 -17.51
CA ASN A 180 4.03 8.83 -18.01
C ASN A 180 2.69 9.04 -17.31
N VAL A 181 2.36 8.23 -16.30
CA VAL A 181 1.09 8.32 -15.58
C VAL A 181 1.35 8.93 -14.21
N GLN A 182 0.73 10.07 -13.96
CA GLN A 182 0.78 10.75 -12.66
C GLN A 182 -0.51 10.49 -11.88
N SER A 183 -0.40 10.45 -10.56
CA SER A 183 -1.57 10.33 -9.70
C SER A 183 -2.41 11.60 -9.70
N ASP A 184 -3.71 11.38 -9.60
CA ASP A 184 -4.75 12.40 -9.45
C ASP A 184 -5.77 11.88 -8.41
N ARG A 185 -6.86 12.59 -8.23
CA ARG A 185 -8.05 12.15 -7.51
C ARG A 185 -9.16 11.63 -8.42
N LEU A 186 -8.90 11.56 -9.72
CA LEU A 186 -9.87 11.15 -10.73
C LEU A 186 -9.78 9.65 -10.99
N SER A 187 -10.81 8.94 -10.57
CA SER A 187 -11.06 7.55 -10.98
C SER A 187 -12.00 7.49 -12.19
N GLN A 188 -12.35 6.30 -12.64
CA GLN A 188 -13.27 6.06 -13.74
C GLN A 188 -14.48 5.26 -13.26
N GLY A 189 -15.69 5.68 -13.63
CA GLY A 189 -16.90 4.90 -13.41
C GLY A 189 -16.98 3.66 -14.30
N HIS A 190 -18.08 2.95 -14.20
CA HIS A 190 -18.36 1.80 -15.05
C HIS A 190 -18.39 2.22 -16.54
N ARG A 191 -17.69 1.45 -17.38
CA ARG A 191 -17.46 1.82 -18.80
C ARG A 191 -18.74 2.14 -19.59
N VAL A 192 -19.85 1.46 -19.27
CA VAL A 192 -21.13 1.62 -19.98
C VAL A 192 -22.15 2.38 -19.14
N LEU A 193 -22.33 2.00 -17.86
CA LEU A 193 -23.38 2.55 -17.00
C LEU A 193 -23.05 3.95 -16.48
N HIS A 194 -21.75 4.27 -16.33
CA HIS A 194 -21.26 5.57 -15.91
C HIS A 194 -19.94 5.93 -16.65
N PRO A 195 -19.96 6.20 -17.96
CA PRO A 195 -18.76 6.40 -18.78
C PRO A 195 -18.13 7.78 -18.55
N ARG A 196 -17.86 8.12 -17.29
CA ARG A 196 -17.29 9.40 -16.86
C ARG A 196 -16.25 9.19 -15.79
N SER A 197 -15.34 10.16 -15.67
CA SER A 197 -14.44 10.25 -14.53
C SER A 197 -15.21 10.57 -13.25
N VAL A 198 -14.71 10.07 -12.15
CA VAL A 198 -15.31 10.19 -10.81
C VAL A 198 -14.28 10.82 -9.90
N VAL A 199 -14.63 11.90 -9.22
CA VAL A 199 -13.76 12.58 -8.26
C VAL A 199 -13.82 11.83 -6.93
N ILE A 200 -12.69 11.43 -6.39
CA ILE A 200 -12.57 10.88 -5.04
C ILE A 200 -12.15 12.02 -4.11
N ASP A 201 -13.04 12.49 -3.27
CA ASP A 201 -12.78 13.63 -2.38
C ASP A 201 -11.87 13.25 -1.23
N THR A 202 -12.14 12.11 -0.59
CA THR A 202 -11.30 11.56 0.46
C THR A 202 -11.01 10.07 0.24
N ALA A 203 -9.90 9.59 0.77
CA ALA A 203 -9.52 8.17 0.67
C ALA A 203 -10.63 7.22 1.17
N LYS A 204 -11.38 7.63 2.19
CA LYS A 204 -12.44 6.81 2.81
C LYS A 204 -13.69 6.70 1.96
N ASP A 205 -13.98 7.71 1.14
CA ASP A 205 -15.19 7.74 0.32
C ASP A 205 -15.07 6.84 -0.92
N TYR A 206 -13.87 6.31 -1.19
CA TYR A 206 -13.54 5.57 -2.40
C TYR A 206 -14.56 4.49 -2.77
N VAL A 207 -14.88 3.61 -1.83
CA VAL A 207 -15.78 2.47 -2.08
C VAL A 207 -17.18 2.93 -2.45
N GLU A 208 -17.70 3.89 -1.69
CA GLU A 208 -19.07 4.39 -1.91
C GLU A 208 -19.18 5.25 -3.17
N THR A 209 -18.20 6.12 -3.39
CA THR A 209 -18.15 6.96 -4.61
C THR A 209 -18.12 6.10 -5.88
N LEU A 210 -17.37 4.99 -5.88
CA LEU A 210 -17.34 4.08 -7.03
C LEU A 210 -18.63 3.24 -7.13
N ARG A 211 -19.26 2.89 -6.01
CA ARG A 211 -20.57 2.22 -6.02
C ARG A 211 -21.63 3.07 -6.71
N GLU A 212 -21.69 4.37 -6.41
CA GLU A 212 -22.59 5.32 -7.08
C GLU A 212 -22.30 5.43 -8.58
N ALA A 213 -21.08 5.15 -8.99
CA ALA A 213 -20.65 5.10 -10.38
C ALA A 213 -20.74 3.69 -11.01
N PHE A 214 -21.55 2.80 -10.43
CA PHE A 214 -21.77 1.42 -10.87
C PHE A 214 -20.48 0.58 -10.91
N VAL A 215 -19.61 0.74 -9.89
CA VAL A 215 -18.43 -0.08 -9.70
C VAL A 215 -18.40 -0.62 -8.27
N LEU A 216 -18.69 -1.90 -8.12
CA LEU A 216 -18.53 -2.60 -6.86
C LEU A 216 -17.07 -3.06 -6.74
N VAL A 217 -16.25 -2.30 -6.03
CA VAL A 217 -14.80 -2.58 -5.95
C VAL A 217 -14.46 -3.78 -5.07
N ASP A 218 -15.30 -4.08 -4.06
CA ASP A 218 -15.13 -5.22 -3.18
C ASP A 218 -15.56 -6.52 -3.88
N GLY A 219 -14.61 -7.44 -4.09
CA GLY A 219 -14.86 -8.73 -4.73
C GLY A 219 -15.85 -9.60 -3.94
N LYS A 220 -15.81 -9.58 -2.60
CA LYS A 220 -16.74 -10.34 -1.77
C LYS A 220 -18.17 -9.83 -1.91
N GLU A 221 -18.32 -8.52 -1.98
CA GLU A 221 -19.62 -7.91 -2.22
C GLU A 221 -20.17 -8.24 -3.60
N ARG A 222 -19.32 -8.15 -4.65
CA ARG A 222 -19.72 -8.57 -6.01
C ARG A 222 -20.15 -10.02 -6.06
N GLN A 223 -19.37 -10.91 -5.43
CA GLN A 223 -19.69 -12.34 -5.36
C GLN A 223 -21.04 -12.58 -4.70
N LYS A 224 -21.31 -11.92 -3.57
CA LYS A 224 -22.59 -11.99 -2.89
C LYS A 224 -23.74 -11.48 -3.78
N HIS A 225 -23.49 -10.39 -4.51
CA HIS A 225 -24.47 -9.80 -5.42
C HIS A 225 -24.82 -10.76 -6.57
N ILE A 226 -23.81 -11.41 -7.17
CA ILE A 226 -23.99 -12.46 -8.19
C ILE A 226 -24.85 -13.60 -7.65
N LEU A 227 -24.46 -14.16 -6.51
CA LEU A 227 -25.19 -15.29 -5.91
C LEU A 227 -26.63 -14.96 -5.59
N THR A 228 -26.88 -13.76 -5.02
CA THR A 228 -28.24 -13.31 -4.70
C THR A 228 -29.12 -13.24 -5.94
N GLN A 229 -28.61 -12.67 -7.03
CA GLN A 229 -29.37 -12.58 -8.29
C GLN A 229 -29.63 -13.97 -8.91
N ILE A 230 -28.62 -14.86 -8.93
CA ILE A 230 -28.80 -16.23 -9.45
C ILE A 230 -29.87 -16.95 -8.64
N HIS A 231 -29.81 -16.93 -7.31
CA HIS A 231 -30.81 -17.60 -6.46
C HIS A 231 -32.21 -17.06 -6.71
N SER A 232 -32.38 -15.75 -6.80
CA SER A 232 -33.67 -15.14 -7.07
C SER A 232 -34.24 -15.57 -8.43
N ILE A 233 -33.43 -15.65 -9.47
CA ILE A 233 -33.85 -16.15 -10.80
C ILE A 233 -34.23 -17.62 -10.73
N VAL A 234 -33.41 -18.45 -10.10
CA VAL A 234 -33.65 -19.89 -10.00
C VAL A 234 -34.94 -20.22 -9.23
N GLU A 235 -35.25 -19.47 -8.17
CA GLU A 235 -36.52 -19.61 -7.44
C GLU A 235 -37.73 -19.35 -8.34
N LEU A 236 -37.69 -18.32 -9.20
CA LEU A 236 -38.77 -18.00 -10.12
C LEU A 236 -39.06 -19.15 -11.13
N PHE A 237 -38.05 -19.94 -11.48
CA PHE A 237 -38.15 -21.03 -12.43
C PHE A 237 -38.26 -22.43 -11.79
N GLY A 238 -38.27 -22.49 -10.44
CA GLY A 238 -38.39 -23.76 -9.71
C GLY A 238 -37.19 -24.69 -9.92
N GLY A 239 -36.05 -24.17 -10.29
CA GLY A 239 -34.83 -24.89 -10.60
C GLY A 239 -33.83 -24.97 -9.44
N LYS A 240 -32.61 -25.45 -9.76
CA LYS A 240 -31.46 -25.46 -8.85
C LYS A 240 -30.24 -24.92 -9.58
N ALA A 241 -29.56 -23.97 -8.98
CA ALA A 241 -28.28 -23.48 -9.50
C ALA A 241 -27.14 -24.43 -9.14
N GLU A 242 -26.33 -24.78 -10.12
CA GLU A 242 -25.04 -25.46 -9.91
C GLU A 242 -23.93 -24.44 -10.19
N ILE A 243 -23.20 -24.06 -9.16
CA ILE A 243 -22.18 -23.00 -9.21
C ILE A 243 -20.90 -23.58 -8.63
N SER A 244 -19.83 -23.70 -9.45
CA SER A 244 -18.51 -24.02 -8.92
C SER A 244 -17.85 -22.79 -8.33
N GLU A 245 -17.05 -22.97 -7.29
CA GLU A 245 -16.31 -21.86 -6.63
C GLU A 245 -15.35 -21.20 -7.61
N ASP A 246 -14.62 -21.97 -8.41
CA ASP A 246 -13.66 -21.46 -9.41
C ASP A 246 -14.36 -20.57 -10.46
N LEU A 247 -15.52 -21.00 -10.98
CA LEU A 247 -16.29 -20.21 -11.94
C LEU A 247 -16.82 -18.93 -11.30
N LEU A 248 -17.30 -19.02 -10.08
CA LEU A 248 -17.81 -17.87 -9.34
C LEU A 248 -16.69 -16.84 -9.07
N GLU A 249 -15.50 -17.30 -8.68
CA GLU A 249 -14.34 -16.44 -8.53
C GLU A 249 -13.95 -15.78 -9.86
N GLU A 250 -13.84 -16.53 -10.94
CA GLU A 250 -13.50 -16.01 -12.26
C GLU A 250 -14.49 -14.93 -12.69
N VAL A 251 -15.81 -15.22 -12.66
CA VAL A 251 -16.86 -14.27 -13.05
C VAL A 251 -16.84 -13.02 -12.16
N THR A 252 -16.58 -13.18 -10.87
CA THR A 252 -16.45 -12.05 -9.93
C THR A 252 -15.40 -11.04 -10.39
N TYR A 253 -14.30 -11.50 -10.99
CA TYR A 253 -13.23 -10.64 -11.47
C TYR A 253 -13.29 -10.30 -12.97
N LEU A 254 -14.36 -10.71 -13.65
CA LEU A 254 -14.65 -10.31 -15.05
C LEU A 254 -15.63 -9.11 -15.15
N VAL A 255 -16.29 -8.75 -14.06
CA VAL A 255 -17.32 -7.71 -14.05
C VAL A 255 -17.07 -6.66 -12.97
N GLU A 256 -17.56 -5.43 -13.18
CA GLU A 256 -17.53 -4.36 -12.17
C GLU A 256 -18.89 -4.18 -11.50
N PHE A 257 -19.99 -4.41 -12.25
CA PHE A 257 -21.36 -4.34 -11.76
C PHE A 257 -22.19 -5.48 -12.36
N PRO A 258 -22.27 -6.62 -11.67
CA PRO A 258 -22.90 -7.81 -12.21
C PRO A 258 -24.42 -7.68 -12.34
N THR A 259 -24.95 -8.18 -13.46
CA THR A 259 -26.38 -8.38 -13.69
C THR A 259 -26.59 -9.78 -14.24
N ALA A 260 -27.33 -10.60 -13.50
CA ALA A 260 -27.65 -11.95 -13.96
C ALA A 260 -28.79 -11.91 -14.98
N VAL A 261 -28.65 -12.69 -16.05
CA VAL A 261 -29.69 -12.90 -17.06
C VAL A 261 -29.90 -14.39 -17.26
N ILE A 262 -31.13 -14.78 -17.60
CA ILE A 262 -31.46 -16.17 -17.92
C ILE A 262 -31.53 -16.34 -19.43
N GLY A 263 -31.08 -17.49 -19.90
CA GLY A 263 -31.23 -17.92 -21.28
C GLY A 263 -31.60 -19.40 -21.34
N GLU A 264 -32.35 -19.77 -22.36
CA GLU A 264 -32.70 -21.16 -22.64
C GLU A 264 -31.93 -21.64 -23.88
N PHE A 265 -31.58 -22.90 -23.91
CA PHE A 265 -30.96 -23.56 -25.07
C PHE A 265 -31.55 -24.97 -25.23
N GLU A 266 -31.69 -25.40 -26.48
CA GLU A 266 -32.04 -26.78 -26.78
C GLU A 266 -30.87 -27.72 -26.50
N ARG A 267 -31.17 -28.92 -25.99
CA ARG A 267 -30.17 -29.97 -25.69
C ARG A 267 -29.76 -30.73 -26.94
#